data_c1e48f6493bc710e87da70e13dd6ede0
#
_entry.id   c1e48f6493bc710e87da70e13dd6ede0
#
_cell.length_a   1.000
_cell.length_b   1.000
_cell.length_c   1.000
_cell.angle_alpha   90.00
_cell.angle_beta   90.00
_cell.angle_gamma   90.00
#
_symmetry.space_group_name_H-M   'P 1'
#
loop_
_entity.id
_entity.type
_entity.pdbx_description
1 polymer ?
#
loop_
_entity_poly.entity_id
_entity_poly.type
_entity_poly.pdbx_seq_one_letter_code
_entity_poly.pdbx_strand_id
1 'polypeptide(L)'
;MKVVVAGATGFVGTEVIRQAISHSKITSVIALARRETAVPEGSVSQADISKLKSVVCDDFINYPEHVKAEISDADACIWLIAVTPAKAKKVPRDGWIQICRNYPLAAVEAFSKLNQGKTEPFRFIYVSGSHAERDLDKRRWINGDYRVLRGQVEVGILDRAEKSNGALTACVFKPGLINTASTGILVKGVQAVARLLIGLSSIQRDEFAAALLDKAVNGFEKDTYLNEELIEIGQELLNAQATSE
;
A
#
# COMPACT_ATOMS: atom_id res chain seq x y z
N MET A 1 -8.44 6.25 14.98
CA MET A 1 -8.78 5.21 13.99
C MET A 1 -7.77 4.07 14.03
N LYS A 2 -8.15 2.87 13.60
CA LYS A 2 -7.30 1.69 13.51
C LYS A 2 -6.94 1.39 12.04
N VAL A 3 -5.65 1.31 11.73
CA VAL A 3 -5.14 1.10 10.38
C VAL A 3 -4.39 -0.23 10.28
N VAL A 4 -4.70 -1.04 9.27
CA VAL A 4 -3.95 -2.24 8.91
C VAL A 4 -2.92 -1.90 7.84
N VAL A 5 -1.66 -2.26 8.07
CA VAL A 5 -0.57 -2.14 7.08
C VAL A 5 -0.17 -3.55 6.64
N ALA A 6 -0.68 -4.00 5.50
CA ALA A 6 -0.33 -5.29 4.94
C ALA A 6 0.96 -5.20 4.13
N GLY A 7 1.96 -6.00 4.50
CA GLY A 7 3.33 -5.88 3.99
C GLY A 7 4.22 -4.98 4.86
N ALA A 8 3.92 -4.94 6.14
CA ALA A 8 4.54 -4.11 7.18
C ALA A 8 6.07 -4.18 7.23
N THR A 9 6.67 -5.35 6.99
CA THR A 9 8.14 -5.56 6.98
C THR A 9 8.81 -5.13 5.67
N GLY A 10 8.04 -4.57 4.73
CA GLY A 10 8.53 -4.11 3.42
C GLY A 10 9.14 -2.71 3.49
N PHE A 11 9.85 -2.31 2.42
CA PHE A 11 10.53 -1.01 2.29
C PHE A 11 9.60 0.19 2.53
N VAL A 12 8.40 0.18 1.97
CA VAL A 12 7.39 1.23 2.20
C VAL A 12 6.66 1.00 3.52
N GLY A 13 6.34 -0.25 3.86
CA GLY A 13 5.58 -0.60 5.06
C GLY A 13 6.22 -0.11 6.35
N THR A 14 7.53 -0.23 6.47
CA THR A 14 8.26 0.29 7.65
C THR A 14 8.14 1.80 7.79
N GLU A 15 8.15 2.56 6.70
CA GLU A 15 7.97 4.00 6.73
C GLU A 15 6.53 4.40 7.05
N VAL A 16 5.55 3.70 6.44
CA VAL A 16 4.13 3.90 6.77
C VAL A 16 3.87 3.67 8.25
N ILE A 17 4.43 2.60 8.85
CA ILE A 17 4.30 2.34 10.29
C ILE A 17 4.95 3.46 11.10
N ARG A 18 6.18 3.88 10.76
CA ARG A 18 6.92 4.93 11.48
C ARG A 18 6.09 6.23 11.56
N GLN A 19 5.50 6.65 10.45
CA GLN A 19 4.65 7.84 10.43
C GLN A 19 3.29 7.59 11.11
N ALA A 20 2.68 6.41 10.92
CA ALA A 20 1.37 6.08 11.48
C ALA A 20 1.35 6.09 13.01
N ILE A 21 2.40 5.56 13.67
CA ILE A 21 2.46 5.54 15.14
C ILE A 21 2.61 6.93 15.76
N SER A 22 3.15 7.91 15.01
CA SER A 22 3.25 9.31 15.42
C SER A 22 2.03 10.15 15.02
N HIS A 23 1.10 9.60 14.20
CA HIS A 23 -0.04 10.35 13.70
C HIS A 23 -1.15 10.49 14.75
N SER A 24 -1.61 11.73 15.02
CA SER A 24 -2.56 12.03 16.10
C SER A 24 -3.93 11.35 15.96
N LYS A 25 -4.45 11.22 14.74
CA LYS A 25 -5.75 10.59 14.46
C LYS A 25 -5.70 9.06 14.44
N ILE A 26 -4.50 8.45 14.39
CA ILE A 26 -4.33 6.99 14.40
C ILE A 26 -4.10 6.54 15.85
N THR A 27 -4.95 5.65 16.33
CA THR A 27 -4.92 5.12 17.70
C THR A 27 -4.39 3.69 17.76
N SER A 28 -4.40 2.96 16.63
CA SER A 28 -3.89 1.59 16.54
C SER A 28 -3.39 1.29 15.12
N VAL A 29 -2.24 0.61 15.03
CA VAL A 29 -1.60 0.18 13.79
C VAL A 29 -1.41 -1.33 13.84
N ILE A 30 -2.09 -2.06 12.98
CA ILE A 30 -1.89 -3.51 12.81
C ILE A 30 -0.86 -3.74 11.72
N ALA A 31 0.34 -4.16 12.11
CA ALA A 31 1.40 -4.55 11.19
C ALA A 31 1.20 -5.99 10.73
N LEU A 32 0.55 -6.17 9.59
CA LEU A 32 0.19 -7.49 9.06
C LEU A 32 1.28 -7.99 8.09
N ALA A 33 1.98 -9.05 8.46
CA ALA A 33 3.08 -9.61 7.66
C ALA A 33 3.28 -11.11 7.94
N ARG A 34 4.10 -11.79 7.13
CA ARG A 34 4.45 -13.22 7.31
C ARG A 34 5.43 -13.49 8.46
N ARG A 35 5.95 -12.46 9.08
CA ARG A 35 6.87 -12.52 10.24
C ARG A 35 6.63 -11.31 11.11
N GLU A 36 7.06 -11.40 12.34
CA GLU A 36 6.98 -10.27 13.27
C GLU A 36 7.57 -9.00 12.69
N THR A 37 6.92 -7.90 12.98
CA THR A 37 7.31 -6.55 12.57
C THR A 37 7.87 -5.84 13.79
N ALA A 38 9.15 -5.51 13.75
CA ALA A 38 9.80 -4.69 14.76
C ALA A 38 9.33 -3.24 14.66
N VAL A 39 9.47 -2.49 15.75
CA VAL A 39 9.30 -1.04 15.74
C VAL A 39 10.33 -0.43 14.79
N PRO A 40 9.92 0.43 13.85
CA PRO A 40 10.86 1.06 12.92
C PRO A 40 11.87 1.96 13.66
N GLU A 41 13.12 1.96 13.19
CA GLU A 41 14.13 2.89 13.67
C GLU A 41 13.70 4.35 13.46
N GLY A 42 14.06 5.23 14.40
CA GLY A 42 13.69 6.65 14.35
C GLY A 42 12.26 6.96 14.80
N SER A 43 11.55 5.99 15.38
CA SER A 43 10.28 6.23 16.06
C SER A 43 10.50 6.96 17.38
N VAL A 44 9.70 8.02 17.63
CA VAL A 44 10.10 9.11 18.54
C VAL A 44 9.65 8.99 19.99
N SER A 45 8.63 8.20 20.34
CA SER A 45 8.17 8.10 21.72
C SER A 45 7.65 6.73 22.12
N GLN A 46 7.73 6.41 23.41
CA GLN A 46 7.19 5.17 23.97
C GLN A 46 5.65 5.09 23.84
N ALA A 47 4.97 6.23 23.94
CA ALA A 47 3.52 6.29 23.79
C ALA A 47 3.09 5.95 22.34
N ASP A 48 3.83 6.43 21.35
CA ASP A 48 3.56 6.13 19.93
C ASP A 48 3.77 4.66 19.64
N ILE A 49 4.81 4.05 20.18
CA ILE A 49 5.11 2.63 20.01
C ILE A 49 3.98 1.73 20.51
N SER A 50 3.27 2.15 21.56
CA SER A 50 2.15 1.39 22.11
C SER A 50 0.98 1.18 21.14
N LYS A 51 0.88 2.02 20.10
CA LYS A 51 -0.13 1.87 19.03
C LYS A 51 0.15 0.68 18.10
N LEU A 52 1.42 0.20 18.03
CA LEU A 52 1.83 -0.82 17.09
C LEU A 52 1.53 -2.23 17.63
N LYS A 53 0.78 -3.01 16.86
CA LYS A 53 0.58 -4.43 17.09
C LYS A 53 1.05 -5.23 15.88
N SER A 54 2.04 -6.12 16.07
CA SER A 54 2.48 -7.06 15.04
C SER A 54 1.54 -8.25 14.99
N VAL A 55 1.03 -8.55 13.79
CA VAL A 55 0.16 -9.70 13.53
C VAL A 55 0.77 -10.54 12.42
N VAL A 56 1.15 -11.77 12.76
CA VAL A 56 1.72 -12.72 11.81
C VAL A 56 0.61 -13.43 11.07
N CYS A 57 0.68 -13.43 9.73
CA CYS A 57 -0.25 -14.08 8.83
C CYS A 57 0.51 -14.75 7.68
N ASP A 58 0.45 -16.07 7.60
CA ASP A 58 1.10 -16.86 6.57
C ASP A 58 0.18 -17.11 5.37
N ASP A 59 -1.14 -17.19 5.60
CA ASP A 59 -2.15 -17.39 4.57
C ASP A 59 -3.00 -16.13 4.39
N PHE A 60 -2.78 -15.41 3.27
CA PHE A 60 -3.54 -14.24 2.87
C PHE A 60 -4.75 -14.57 1.98
N ILE A 61 -5.09 -15.85 1.81
CA ILE A 61 -6.33 -16.30 1.18
C ILE A 61 -7.37 -16.63 2.25
N ASN A 62 -6.98 -17.46 3.21
CA ASN A 62 -7.85 -17.90 4.29
C ASN A 62 -7.31 -17.35 5.61
N TYR A 63 -7.76 -16.17 5.99
CA TYR A 63 -7.30 -15.53 7.22
C TYR A 63 -7.64 -16.38 8.44
N PRO A 64 -6.65 -16.76 9.28
CA PRO A 64 -6.91 -17.45 10.55
C PRO A 64 -7.80 -16.61 11.49
N GLU A 65 -8.53 -17.25 12.38
CA GLU A 65 -9.48 -16.56 13.28
C GLU A 65 -8.80 -15.48 14.15
N HIS A 66 -7.58 -15.76 14.64
CA HIS A 66 -6.83 -14.76 15.41
C HIS A 66 -6.49 -13.52 14.58
N VAL A 67 -6.20 -13.67 13.27
CA VAL A 67 -5.96 -12.54 12.37
C VAL A 67 -7.26 -11.78 12.12
N LYS A 68 -8.36 -12.48 11.85
CA LYS A 68 -9.68 -11.87 11.65
C LYS A 68 -10.10 -11.05 12.87
N ALA A 69 -9.91 -11.58 14.07
CA ALA A 69 -10.20 -10.85 15.31
C ALA A 69 -9.42 -9.54 15.42
N GLU A 70 -8.16 -9.52 14.97
CA GLU A 70 -7.32 -8.32 15.03
C GLU A 70 -7.66 -7.27 13.97
N ILE A 71 -8.22 -7.66 12.84
CA ILE A 71 -8.50 -6.75 11.72
C ILE A 71 -9.99 -6.38 11.59
N SER A 72 -10.88 -7.03 12.34
CA SER A 72 -12.34 -6.88 12.18
C SER A 72 -12.89 -5.49 12.52
N ASP A 73 -12.24 -4.75 13.40
CA ASP A 73 -12.61 -3.40 13.84
C ASP A 73 -11.75 -2.30 13.20
N ALA A 74 -10.92 -2.66 12.23
CA ALA A 74 -10.11 -1.69 11.51
C ALA A 74 -10.96 -0.74 10.65
N ASP A 75 -10.45 0.47 10.45
CA ASP A 75 -11.09 1.52 9.63
C ASP A 75 -10.52 1.58 8.22
N ALA A 76 -9.23 1.21 8.07
CA ALA A 76 -8.56 1.22 6.78
C ALA A 76 -7.50 0.12 6.66
N CYS A 77 -7.22 -0.30 5.42
CA CYS A 77 -6.07 -1.14 5.07
C CYS A 77 -5.24 -0.50 3.97
N ILE A 78 -3.94 -0.40 4.21
CA ILE A 78 -2.93 -0.05 3.21
C ILE A 78 -2.27 -1.34 2.75
N TRP A 79 -2.56 -1.75 1.50
CA TRP A 79 -2.08 -3.01 0.93
C TRP A 79 -0.80 -2.80 0.12
N LEU A 80 0.34 -3.23 0.67
CA LEU A 80 1.68 -3.09 0.10
C LEU A 80 2.28 -4.42 -0.37
N ILE A 81 1.57 -5.54 -0.18
CA ILE A 81 2.09 -6.87 -0.53
C ILE A 81 2.11 -7.03 -2.04
N ALA A 82 3.30 -7.11 -2.61
CA ALA A 82 3.53 -7.39 -4.02
C ALA A 82 4.93 -7.95 -4.26
N VAL A 83 5.09 -8.67 -5.36
CA VAL A 83 6.40 -9.00 -5.93
C VAL A 83 6.72 -7.95 -6.98
N THR A 84 7.86 -7.27 -6.86
CA THR A 84 8.29 -6.28 -7.87
C THR A 84 8.68 -6.98 -9.20
N PRO A 85 8.64 -6.29 -10.36
CA PRO A 85 9.01 -6.89 -11.65
C PRO A 85 10.39 -7.56 -11.66
N ALA A 86 11.36 -6.97 -10.96
CA ALA A 86 12.71 -7.53 -10.83
C ALA A 86 12.74 -8.84 -10.04
N LYS A 87 11.92 -8.93 -8.98
CA LYS A 87 11.79 -10.15 -8.16
C LYS A 87 10.91 -11.20 -8.85
N ALA A 88 9.91 -10.80 -9.63
CA ALA A 88 9.03 -11.71 -10.36
C ALA A 88 9.79 -12.62 -11.33
N LYS A 89 10.92 -12.14 -11.90
CA LYS A 89 11.80 -12.96 -12.74
C LYS A 89 12.47 -14.13 -11.99
N LYS A 90 12.54 -14.07 -10.66
CA LYS A 90 13.18 -15.09 -9.80
C LYS A 90 12.18 -15.97 -9.06
N VAL A 91 10.89 -15.72 -9.20
CA VAL A 91 9.80 -16.46 -8.55
C VAL A 91 9.02 -17.21 -9.62
N PRO A 92 8.65 -18.48 -9.41
CA PRO A 92 7.75 -19.21 -10.32
C PRO A 92 6.49 -18.40 -10.63
N ARG A 93 5.96 -18.57 -11.85
CA ARG A 93 4.80 -17.79 -12.34
C ARG A 93 3.62 -17.87 -11.37
N ASP A 94 3.28 -19.05 -10.91
CA ASP A 94 2.16 -19.27 -9.99
C ASP A 94 2.36 -18.58 -8.64
N GLY A 95 3.62 -18.53 -8.17
CA GLY A 95 3.96 -17.85 -6.91
C GLY A 95 3.74 -16.34 -6.97
N TRP A 96 4.14 -15.66 -8.05
CA TRP A 96 3.90 -14.22 -8.14
C TRP A 96 2.45 -13.88 -8.51
N ILE A 97 1.73 -14.77 -9.25
CA ILE A 97 0.28 -14.65 -9.47
C ILE A 97 -0.44 -14.73 -8.12
N GLN A 98 -0.10 -15.71 -7.29
CA GLN A 98 -0.66 -15.85 -5.95
C GLN A 98 -0.51 -14.56 -5.14
N ILE A 99 0.70 -14.02 -5.08
CA ILE A 99 1.01 -12.84 -4.28
C ILE A 99 0.39 -11.56 -4.86
N CYS A 100 0.52 -11.36 -6.18
CA CYS A 100 0.13 -10.10 -6.81
C CYS A 100 -1.34 -10.03 -7.21
N ARG A 101 -2.05 -11.16 -7.30
CA ARG A 101 -3.46 -11.22 -7.72
C ARG A 101 -4.35 -11.82 -6.64
N ASN A 102 -4.07 -13.06 -6.22
CA ASN A 102 -5.02 -13.80 -5.38
C ASN A 102 -5.08 -13.18 -3.98
N TYR A 103 -3.94 -12.82 -3.38
CA TYR A 103 -3.90 -12.20 -2.06
C TYR A 103 -4.66 -10.89 -1.96
N PRO A 104 -4.44 -9.86 -2.80
CA PRO A 104 -5.18 -8.60 -2.69
C PRO A 104 -6.67 -8.76 -2.99
N LEU A 105 -7.06 -9.68 -3.90
CA LEU A 105 -8.47 -9.95 -4.18
C LEU A 105 -9.16 -10.68 -3.02
N ALA A 106 -8.49 -11.60 -2.36
CA ALA A 106 -8.99 -12.25 -1.16
C ALA A 106 -9.06 -11.26 0.03
N ALA A 107 -8.09 -10.37 0.13
CA ALA A 107 -8.07 -9.35 1.18
C ALA A 107 -9.26 -8.40 1.07
N VAL A 108 -9.50 -7.79 -0.09
CA VAL A 108 -10.62 -6.86 -0.26
C VAL A 108 -11.97 -7.55 0.02
N GLU A 109 -12.12 -8.82 -0.35
CA GLU A 109 -13.31 -9.63 -0.04
C GLU A 109 -13.45 -9.87 1.48
N ALA A 110 -12.35 -10.23 2.15
CA ALA A 110 -12.36 -10.48 3.59
C ALA A 110 -12.69 -9.20 4.37
N PHE A 111 -12.05 -8.07 4.04
CA PHE A 111 -12.34 -6.78 4.68
C PHE A 111 -13.77 -6.28 4.40
N SER A 112 -14.29 -6.50 3.21
CA SER A 112 -15.69 -6.19 2.90
C SER A 112 -16.65 -6.96 3.81
N LYS A 113 -16.44 -8.27 4.01
CA LYS A 113 -17.27 -9.11 4.87
C LYS A 113 -17.17 -8.73 6.35
N LEU A 114 -15.97 -8.46 6.83
CA LEU A 114 -15.73 -8.09 8.23
C LEU A 114 -16.31 -6.72 8.61
N ASN A 115 -16.57 -5.87 7.61
CA ASN A 115 -17.06 -4.50 7.83
C ASN A 115 -18.54 -4.32 7.43
N GLN A 116 -19.25 -5.39 7.12
CA GLN A 116 -20.69 -5.31 6.87
C GLN A 116 -21.46 -4.79 8.10
N GLY A 117 -22.34 -3.82 7.87
CA GLY A 117 -23.16 -3.23 8.93
C GLY A 117 -22.48 -2.13 9.75
N LYS A 118 -21.24 -1.74 9.45
CA LYS A 118 -20.62 -0.54 10.03
C LYS A 118 -21.23 0.74 9.42
N THR A 119 -21.22 1.80 10.21
CA THR A 119 -21.74 3.12 9.79
C THR A 119 -20.85 3.78 8.75
N GLU A 120 -19.54 3.65 8.93
CA GLU A 120 -18.53 4.21 8.03
C GLU A 120 -17.95 3.11 7.13
N PRO A 121 -17.79 3.35 5.83
CA PRO A 121 -17.20 2.39 4.93
C PRO A 121 -15.73 2.14 5.28
N PHE A 122 -15.31 0.89 5.21
CA PHE A 122 -13.90 0.52 5.33
C PHE A 122 -13.12 1.03 4.13
N ARG A 123 -11.93 1.61 4.34
CA ARG A 123 -11.07 2.16 3.27
C ARG A 123 -9.99 1.18 2.88
N PHE A 124 -9.99 0.72 1.64
CA PHE A 124 -8.96 -0.18 1.11
C PHE A 124 -8.06 0.53 0.10
N ILE A 125 -6.81 0.78 0.46
CA ILE A 125 -5.82 1.43 -0.41
C ILE A 125 -4.91 0.37 -1.00
N TYR A 126 -5.01 0.16 -2.31
CA TYR A 126 -4.20 -0.79 -3.05
C TYR A 126 -3.02 -0.11 -3.72
N VAL A 127 -1.80 -0.48 -3.33
CA VAL A 127 -0.60 0.01 -4.00
C VAL A 127 -0.28 -0.86 -5.20
N SER A 128 -0.49 -0.29 -6.38
CA SER A 128 -0.16 -0.86 -7.68
C SER A 128 1.20 -0.33 -8.17
N GLY A 129 1.32 0.01 -9.42
CA GLY A 129 2.49 0.64 -10.01
C GLY A 129 2.12 1.44 -11.25
N SER A 130 2.90 2.48 -11.55
CA SER A 130 2.63 3.42 -12.66
C SER A 130 2.40 2.76 -14.02
N HIS A 131 2.97 1.58 -14.22
CA HIS A 131 2.87 0.86 -15.48
C HIS A 131 1.86 -0.29 -15.49
N ALA A 132 1.03 -0.44 -14.45
CA ALA A 132 -0.07 -1.40 -14.48
C ALA A 132 -1.09 -1.01 -15.56
N GLU A 133 -1.51 -1.98 -16.37
CA GLU A 133 -2.35 -1.77 -17.55
C GLU A 133 -3.69 -2.48 -17.39
N ARG A 134 -4.77 -1.72 -17.35
CA ARG A 134 -6.14 -2.25 -17.21
C ARG A 134 -6.70 -2.78 -18.52
N ASP A 135 -6.22 -2.25 -19.63
CA ASP A 135 -6.62 -2.65 -20.98
C ASP A 135 -5.83 -3.90 -21.43
N LEU A 136 -6.55 -4.99 -21.68
CA LEU A 136 -5.97 -6.27 -22.09
C LEU A 136 -5.31 -6.21 -23.46
N ASP A 137 -5.80 -5.34 -24.34
CA ASP A 137 -5.33 -5.21 -25.72
C ASP A 137 -4.03 -4.39 -25.79
N LYS A 138 -3.71 -3.64 -24.76
CA LYS A 138 -2.47 -2.84 -24.65
C LYS A 138 -1.30 -3.61 -24.05
N ARG A 139 -1.25 -4.92 -24.24
CA ARG A 139 -0.14 -5.76 -23.75
C ARG A 139 1.19 -5.35 -24.38
N ARG A 140 2.09 -4.79 -23.59
CA ARG A 140 3.43 -4.39 -24.05
C ARG A 140 4.41 -5.56 -23.99
N TRP A 141 5.44 -5.49 -24.85
CA TRP A 141 6.48 -6.53 -24.98
C TRP A 141 7.29 -6.76 -23.69
N ILE A 142 7.57 -5.68 -22.96
CA ILE A 142 8.36 -5.75 -21.71
C ILE A 142 7.43 -5.90 -20.52
N ASN A 143 7.53 -7.03 -19.79
CA ASN A 143 6.73 -7.37 -18.62
C ASN A 143 5.20 -7.30 -18.86
N GLY A 144 4.74 -7.53 -20.09
CA GLY A 144 3.33 -7.36 -20.48
C GLY A 144 2.37 -8.14 -19.59
N ASP A 145 2.66 -9.42 -19.31
CA ASP A 145 1.82 -10.27 -18.45
C ASP A 145 1.72 -9.72 -17.01
N TYR A 146 2.83 -9.26 -16.44
CA TYR A 146 2.85 -8.69 -15.11
C TYR A 146 2.04 -7.38 -15.05
N ARG A 147 2.18 -6.51 -16.04
CA ARG A 147 1.49 -5.21 -16.10
C ARG A 147 -0.02 -5.38 -16.23
N VAL A 148 -0.43 -6.26 -17.14
CA VAL A 148 -1.85 -6.60 -17.37
C VAL A 148 -2.44 -7.26 -16.13
N LEU A 149 -1.74 -8.23 -15.52
CA LEU A 149 -2.21 -8.86 -14.28
C LEU A 149 -2.43 -7.82 -13.18
N ARG A 150 -1.50 -6.88 -12.98
CA ARG A 150 -1.65 -5.81 -11.98
C ARG A 150 -2.86 -4.92 -12.29
N GLY A 151 -3.07 -4.56 -13.57
CA GLY A 151 -4.24 -3.79 -14.01
C GLY A 151 -5.56 -4.53 -13.80
N GLN A 152 -5.60 -5.83 -14.05
CA GLN A 152 -6.77 -6.66 -13.75
C GLN A 152 -7.09 -6.70 -12.25
N VAL A 153 -6.07 -6.69 -11.40
CA VAL A 153 -6.25 -6.63 -9.94
C VAL A 153 -6.83 -5.27 -9.53
N GLU A 154 -6.36 -4.16 -10.12
CA GLU A 154 -6.95 -2.84 -9.90
C GLU A 154 -8.44 -2.84 -10.19
N VAL A 155 -8.82 -3.31 -11.38
CA VAL A 155 -10.24 -3.43 -11.77
C VAL A 155 -11.02 -4.32 -10.81
N GLY A 156 -10.46 -5.49 -10.47
CA GLY A 156 -11.11 -6.44 -9.57
C GLY A 156 -11.32 -5.94 -8.14
N ILE A 157 -10.44 -5.05 -7.63
CA ILE A 157 -10.59 -4.41 -6.32
C ILE A 157 -11.68 -3.33 -6.37
N LEU A 158 -11.65 -2.47 -7.38
CA LEU A 158 -12.63 -1.39 -7.54
C LEU A 158 -14.05 -1.95 -7.75
N ASP A 159 -14.19 -2.98 -8.58
CA ASP A 159 -15.47 -3.68 -8.78
C ASP A 159 -16.03 -4.28 -7.48
N ARG A 160 -15.17 -4.85 -6.62
CA ARG A 160 -15.61 -5.37 -5.32
C ARG A 160 -16.03 -4.28 -4.37
N ALA A 161 -15.34 -3.14 -4.38
CA ALA A 161 -15.73 -1.98 -3.59
C ALA A 161 -17.10 -1.46 -4.02
N GLU A 162 -17.33 -1.30 -5.32
CA GLU A 162 -18.62 -0.88 -5.87
C GLU A 162 -19.76 -1.85 -5.48
N LYS A 163 -19.51 -3.15 -5.56
CA LYS A 163 -20.47 -4.21 -5.21
C LYS A 163 -20.65 -4.45 -3.70
N SER A 164 -19.90 -3.75 -2.86
CA SER A 164 -19.96 -3.92 -1.40
C SER A 164 -21.17 -3.30 -0.73
N ASN A 165 -22.05 -2.63 -1.49
CA ASN A 165 -23.18 -1.88 -0.96
C ASN A 165 -22.81 -0.86 0.14
N GLY A 166 -21.68 -0.18 -0.04
CA GLY A 166 -21.20 0.83 0.89
C GLY A 166 -20.40 0.30 2.09
N ALA A 167 -20.22 -1.01 2.23
CA ALA A 167 -19.42 -1.57 3.31
C ALA A 167 -17.91 -1.26 3.15
N LEU A 168 -17.46 -1.02 1.91
CA LEU A 168 -16.06 -0.79 1.58
C LEU A 168 -15.93 0.25 0.46
N THR A 169 -14.96 1.13 0.59
CA THR A 169 -14.46 1.99 -0.49
C THR A 169 -13.03 1.61 -0.82
N ALA A 170 -12.63 1.71 -2.08
CA ALA A 170 -11.27 1.37 -2.49
C ALA A 170 -10.67 2.43 -3.42
N CYS A 171 -9.35 2.62 -3.30
CA CYS A 171 -8.60 3.39 -4.27
C CYS A 171 -7.27 2.71 -4.62
N VAL A 172 -6.73 3.06 -5.79
CA VAL A 172 -5.52 2.52 -6.36
C VAL A 172 -4.44 3.60 -6.40
N PHE A 173 -3.29 3.33 -5.79
CA PHE A 173 -2.12 4.19 -5.86
C PHE A 173 -1.14 3.63 -6.89
N LYS A 174 -0.74 4.47 -7.85
CA LYS A 174 0.15 4.10 -8.97
C LYS A 174 1.49 4.86 -8.88
N PRO A 175 2.32 4.58 -7.85
CA PRO A 175 3.61 5.22 -7.71
C PRO A 175 4.56 4.82 -8.85
N GLY A 176 5.51 5.69 -9.15
CA GLY A 176 6.69 5.40 -9.95
C GLY A 176 7.76 4.62 -9.15
N LEU A 177 9.03 4.98 -9.33
CA LEU A 177 10.12 4.43 -8.53
C LEU A 177 10.12 5.08 -7.14
N ILE A 178 10.09 4.25 -6.11
CA ILE A 178 10.10 4.72 -4.72
C ILE A 178 11.55 4.74 -4.22
N ASN A 179 12.03 5.91 -3.82
CA ASN A 179 13.40 6.15 -3.41
C ASN A 179 13.51 6.55 -1.93
N THR A 180 14.73 6.60 -1.40
CA THR A 180 15.06 7.26 -0.14
C THR A 180 15.98 8.44 -0.39
N ALA A 181 16.00 9.42 0.52
CA ALA A 181 16.94 10.54 0.46
C ALA A 181 18.41 10.07 0.48
N SER A 182 18.69 8.94 1.12
CA SER A 182 20.02 8.31 1.22
C SER A 182 20.43 7.49 -0.02
N THR A 183 19.62 7.47 -1.08
CA THR A 183 19.97 6.75 -2.31
C THR A 183 21.24 7.33 -2.91
N GLY A 184 22.31 6.54 -2.97
CA GLY A 184 23.63 6.99 -3.37
C GLY A 184 23.69 7.57 -4.80
N ILE A 185 24.67 8.44 -5.06
CA ILE A 185 24.83 9.18 -6.33
C ILE A 185 24.85 8.27 -7.56
N LEU A 186 25.48 7.09 -7.47
CA LEU A 186 25.51 6.09 -8.55
C LEU A 186 24.13 5.54 -8.90
N VAL A 187 23.28 5.28 -7.89
CA VAL A 187 21.92 4.82 -8.11
C VAL A 187 21.05 5.92 -8.67
N LYS A 188 21.25 7.18 -8.24
CA LYS A 188 20.56 8.36 -8.81
C LYS A 188 20.93 8.54 -10.29
N GLY A 189 22.18 8.27 -10.69
CA GLY A 189 22.61 8.32 -12.11
C GLY A 189 21.92 7.26 -12.97
N VAL A 190 21.87 6.02 -12.52
CA VAL A 190 21.16 4.92 -13.21
C VAL A 190 19.65 5.21 -13.29
N GLN A 191 19.07 5.77 -12.25
CA GLN A 191 17.66 6.16 -12.22
C GLN A 191 17.36 7.34 -13.16
N ALA A 192 18.25 8.30 -13.29
CA ALA A 192 18.11 9.42 -14.24
C ALA A 192 18.08 8.91 -15.69
N VAL A 193 18.93 7.92 -16.02
CA VAL A 193 18.92 7.28 -17.33
C VAL A 193 17.66 6.44 -17.55
N ALA A 194 17.21 5.69 -16.54
CA ALA A 194 15.96 4.95 -16.59
C ALA A 194 14.73 5.86 -16.72
N ARG A 195 14.75 7.03 -16.04
CA ARG A 195 13.73 8.06 -16.16
C ARG A 195 13.64 8.63 -17.59
N LEU A 196 14.78 8.85 -18.21
CA LEU A 196 14.86 9.37 -19.59
C LEU A 196 14.41 8.33 -20.63
N LEU A 197 14.75 7.04 -20.43
CA LEU A 197 14.49 5.96 -21.39
C LEU A 197 13.13 5.31 -21.24
N ILE A 198 12.55 5.29 -20.02
CA ILE A 198 11.34 4.51 -19.70
C ILE A 198 10.20 5.42 -19.21
N GLY A 199 10.44 6.74 -19.04
CA GLY A 199 9.43 7.69 -18.56
C GLY A 199 8.94 7.40 -17.14
N LEU A 200 9.78 6.78 -16.27
CA LEU A 200 9.45 6.49 -14.88
C LEU A 200 9.76 7.70 -14.01
N SER A 201 8.73 8.42 -13.58
CA SER A 201 8.83 9.38 -12.49
C SER A 201 9.14 8.66 -11.16
N SER A 202 9.67 9.38 -10.18
CA SER A 202 10.02 8.81 -8.88
C SER A 202 9.41 9.62 -7.74
N ILE A 203 9.09 8.94 -6.63
CA ILE A 203 8.58 9.53 -5.40
C ILE A 203 9.49 9.17 -4.24
N GLN A 204 9.67 10.06 -3.26
CA GLN A 204 10.39 9.72 -2.04
C GLN A 204 9.53 8.81 -1.16
N ARG A 205 10.18 7.93 -0.40
CA ARG A 205 9.49 6.94 0.45
C ARG A 205 8.64 7.59 1.53
N ASP A 206 9.12 8.67 2.12
CA ASP A 206 8.44 9.45 3.16
C ASP A 206 7.24 10.23 2.59
N GLU A 207 7.38 10.87 1.43
CA GLU A 207 6.28 11.51 0.71
C GLU A 207 5.17 10.49 0.38
N PHE A 208 5.58 9.32 -0.11
CA PHE A 208 4.62 8.27 -0.45
C PHE A 208 3.88 7.71 0.77
N ALA A 209 4.59 7.52 1.89
CA ALA A 209 3.98 7.09 3.14
C ALA A 209 3.01 8.14 3.69
N ALA A 210 3.37 9.44 3.63
CA ALA A 210 2.49 10.53 4.03
C ALA A 210 1.19 10.55 3.21
N ALA A 211 1.29 10.43 1.87
CA ALA A 211 0.13 10.38 0.99
C ALA A 211 -0.78 9.16 1.27
N LEU A 212 -0.18 7.98 1.54
CA LEU A 212 -0.93 6.78 1.92
C LEU A 212 -1.73 6.98 3.22
N LEU A 213 -1.09 7.58 4.22
CA LEU A 213 -1.73 7.82 5.53
C LEU A 213 -2.80 8.91 5.44
N ASP A 214 -2.57 9.97 4.68
CA ASP A 214 -3.58 10.99 4.46
C ASP A 214 -4.88 10.40 3.91
N LYS A 215 -4.76 9.61 2.84
CA LYS A 215 -5.95 9.01 2.23
C LYS A 215 -6.57 7.89 3.07
N ALA A 216 -5.80 7.22 3.91
CA ALA A 216 -6.35 6.31 4.91
C ALA A 216 -7.15 7.05 5.99
N VAL A 217 -6.68 8.19 6.44
CA VAL A 217 -7.27 8.99 7.53
C VAL A 217 -8.42 9.87 7.06
N ASN A 218 -8.22 10.61 5.97
CA ASN A 218 -9.17 11.63 5.52
C ASN A 218 -10.10 11.15 4.39
N GLY A 219 -9.86 9.94 3.83
CA GLY A 219 -10.61 9.42 2.70
C GLY A 219 -10.03 9.86 1.36
N PHE A 220 -10.71 9.47 0.28
CA PHE A 220 -10.27 9.76 -1.09
C PHE A 220 -11.46 10.14 -1.96
N GLU A 221 -11.24 11.10 -2.88
CA GLU A 221 -12.26 11.67 -3.77
C GLU A 221 -12.36 10.93 -5.11
N LYS A 222 -11.39 10.05 -5.40
CA LYS A 222 -11.31 9.31 -6.66
C LYS A 222 -10.74 7.92 -6.48
N ASP A 223 -10.93 7.08 -7.47
CA ASP A 223 -10.53 5.67 -7.46
C ASP A 223 -9.04 5.43 -7.77
N THR A 224 -8.33 6.42 -8.30
CA THR A 224 -6.93 6.23 -8.73
C THR A 224 -6.11 7.51 -8.54
N TYR A 225 -4.95 7.36 -7.90
CA TYR A 225 -3.95 8.43 -7.72
C TYR A 225 -2.68 8.08 -8.48
N LEU A 226 -2.24 8.99 -9.35
CA LEU A 226 -1.02 8.85 -10.13
C LEU A 226 0.19 9.37 -9.36
N ASN A 227 1.40 9.05 -9.82
CA ASN A 227 2.63 9.37 -9.12
C ASN A 227 2.80 10.86 -8.81
N GLU A 228 2.47 11.73 -9.76
CA GLU A 228 2.61 13.19 -9.62
C GLU A 228 1.72 13.73 -8.50
N GLU A 229 0.48 13.29 -8.44
CA GLU A 229 -0.48 13.66 -7.38
C GLU A 229 -0.04 13.14 -6.00
N LEU A 230 0.54 11.94 -5.96
CA LEU A 230 1.06 11.36 -4.72
C LEU A 230 2.26 12.15 -4.19
N ILE A 231 3.09 12.71 -5.09
CA ILE A 231 4.19 13.60 -4.74
C ILE A 231 3.65 14.90 -4.14
N GLU A 232 2.70 15.55 -4.82
CA GLU A 232 2.09 16.81 -4.36
C GLU A 232 1.50 16.65 -2.95
N ILE A 233 0.64 15.64 -2.76
CA ILE A 233 0.03 15.34 -1.46
C ILE A 233 1.11 15.09 -0.39
N GLY A 234 2.11 14.26 -0.69
CA GLY A 234 3.15 13.92 0.28
C GLY A 234 4.00 15.11 0.69
N GLN A 235 4.39 15.95 -0.28
CA GLN A 235 5.20 17.16 -0.04
C GLN A 235 4.44 18.19 0.78
N GLU A 236 3.18 18.46 0.46
CA GLU A 236 2.35 19.39 1.22
C GLU A 236 2.25 18.97 2.70
N LEU A 237 2.02 17.68 2.96
CA LEU A 237 1.89 17.17 4.32
C LEU A 237 3.19 17.24 5.12
N LEU A 238 4.32 16.86 4.51
CA LEU A 238 5.62 16.90 5.18
C LEU A 238 6.06 18.34 5.44
N ASN A 239 5.81 19.28 4.51
CA ASN A 239 6.10 20.69 4.69
C ASN A 239 5.24 21.32 5.81
N ALA A 240 3.96 20.95 5.90
CA ALA A 240 3.07 21.41 6.97
C ALA A 240 3.52 20.91 8.35
N GLN A 241 4.01 19.66 8.45
CA GLN A 241 4.58 19.12 9.68
C GLN A 241 5.85 19.86 10.12
N ALA A 242 6.77 20.09 9.17
CA ALA A 242 8.02 20.81 9.45
C ALA A 242 7.80 22.28 9.91
N THR A 243 6.67 22.88 9.55
CA THR A 243 6.33 24.26 9.95
C THR A 243 5.66 24.34 11.33
N SER A 244 5.15 23.20 11.82
CA SER A 244 4.44 23.09 13.11
C SER A 244 5.32 22.64 14.28
N GLU A 245 6.56 22.24 14.02
CA GLU A 245 7.62 21.93 15.00
C GLU A 245 8.50 23.16 15.25
#